data_1c8f336e2e208780ed32ea429b15bd54
#
_entry.id   1c8f336e2e208780ed32ea429b15bd54
#
_cell.length_a   1.000
_cell.length_b   1.000
_cell.length_c   1.000
_cell.angle_alpha   90.00
_cell.angle_beta   90.00
_cell.angle_gamma   90.00
#
_symmetry.space_group_name_H-M   'P 1'
#
loop_
_entity.id
_entity.type
_entity.pdbx_description
1 polymer ?
#
loop_
_entity_poly.entity_id
_entity_poly.type
_entity_poly.pdbx_seq_one_letter_code
_entity_poly.pdbx_strand_id
1 'polypeptide(L)'
;WKKKALELMVSSDKSWRAIAKELDKPKSTISDYLRKFKTDATYMEEVEENKPKILLYDLETSLIKSYHWGLWQQNISIGAIIEDWYIICWSAKWLGTDTMINSSVHTAKGIPYTRTRDNEFAVVQALWKLVDEADILIAYNGKKFDRKKMNAKFLEYQLPEPAPYKVIDPMLICKGNFALTSNKMDFVSKYVSSNEEGKLSTNLQLWIDAMNDDTDALDEMQAYCDEDINVLERVYLAVRHWDKNAPNLALHYDDDKVRCNSCGSDHLVPIPNRSFNTNLSKFNIVRCGNCQKILRTRTNTLSKEKKQSLLMNA
;
A
#
# COMPACT_ATOMS: atom_id res chain seq x y z
N TRP A 1 37.47 1.81 -18.89
CA TRP A 1 37.85 0.61 -18.15
C TRP A 1 36.86 0.32 -16.98
N LYS A 2 36.38 1.33 -16.29
CA LYS A 2 35.44 1.19 -15.13
C LYS A 2 34.21 0.38 -15.48
N LYS A 3 33.50 0.75 -16.56
CA LYS A 3 32.30 0.02 -17.02
C LYS A 3 32.63 -1.44 -17.35
N LYS A 4 33.72 -1.67 -18.04
CA LYS A 4 34.16 -3.02 -18.42
C LYS A 4 34.62 -3.86 -17.22
N ALA A 5 35.17 -3.23 -16.17
CA ALA A 5 35.50 -3.92 -14.92
C ALA A 5 34.24 -4.44 -14.20
N LEU A 6 33.17 -3.68 -14.19
CA LEU A 6 31.88 -4.08 -13.63
C LEU A 6 31.20 -5.19 -14.46
N GLU A 7 31.19 -5.05 -15.78
CA GLU A 7 30.67 -6.09 -16.68
C GLU A 7 31.39 -7.42 -16.45
N LEU A 8 32.74 -7.42 -16.34
CA LEU A 8 33.51 -8.61 -16.07
C LEU A 8 33.29 -9.19 -14.67
N MET A 9 33.02 -8.36 -13.67
CA MET A 9 32.71 -8.82 -12.32
C MET A 9 31.34 -9.51 -12.25
N VAL A 10 30.34 -8.98 -12.96
CA VAL A 10 28.96 -9.50 -12.95
C VAL A 10 28.78 -10.69 -13.89
N SER A 11 29.44 -10.67 -15.07
CA SER A 11 29.23 -11.68 -16.13
C SER A 11 30.21 -12.87 -16.07
N SER A 12 31.18 -12.87 -15.17
CA SER A 12 32.19 -13.94 -15.09
C SER A 12 32.68 -14.17 -13.66
N ASP A 13 33.02 -15.41 -13.31
CA ASP A 13 33.65 -15.78 -12.03
C ASP A 13 35.13 -15.38 -11.94
N LYS A 14 35.56 -14.40 -12.71
CA LYS A 14 36.96 -13.96 -12.74
C LYS A 14 37.36 -13.28 -11.44
N SER A 15 38.52 -13.68 -10.91
CA SER A 15 39.10 -12.98 -9.77
C SER A 15 39.46 -11.54 -10.12
N TRP A 16 39.43 -10.61 -9.17
CA TRP A 16 39.83 -9.20 -9.38
C TRP A 16 41.27 -9.06 -9.93
N ARG A 17 42.16 -10.05 -9.68
CA ARG A 17 43.48 -10.12 -10.27
C ARG A 17 43.42 -10.43 -11.77
N ALA A 18 42.53 -11.30 -12.21
CA ALA A 18 42.30 -11.62 -13.61
C ALA A 18 41.69 -10.43 -14.36
N ILE A 19 40.72 -9.75 -13.77
CA ILE A 19 40.12 -8.53 -14.32
C ILE A 19 41.16 -7.41 -14.46
N ALA A 20 42.02 -7.23 -13.45
CA ALA A 20 43.10 -6.25 -13.49
C ALA A 20 44.09 -6.50 -14.64
N LYS A 21 44.44 -7.77 -14.86
CA LYS A 21 45.33 -8.18 -15.96
C LYS A 21 44.69 -7.95 -17.34
N GLU A 22 43.39 -8.26 -17.47
CA GLU A 22 42.66 -8.10 -18.73
C GLU A 22 42.44 -6.62 -19.11
N LEU A 23 42.31 -5.75 -18.12
CA LEU A 23 42.08 -4.31 -18.31
C LEU A 23 43.38 -3.49 -18.30
N ASP A 24 44.53 -4.16 -18.18
CA ASP A 24 45.84 -3.51 -18.05
C ASP A 24 45.85 -2.39 -17.00
N LYS A 25 45.38 -2.73 -15.80
CA LYS A 25 45.34 -1.82 -14.66
C LYS A 25 45.93 -2.45 -13.41
N PRO A 26 46.52 -1.66 -12.51
CA PRO A 26 47.00 -2.16 -11.23
C PRO A 26 45.89 -2.86 -10.46
N LYS A 27 46.21 -4.01 -9.82
CA LYS A 27 45.26 -4.76 -9.00
C LYS A 27 44.62 -3.89 -7.89
N SER A 28 45.41 -2.99 -7.25
CA SER A 28 44.91 -2.05 -6.24
C SER A 28 43.83 -1.16 -6.81
N THR A 29 44.04 -0.57 -7.97
CA THR A 29 43.05 0.31 -8.64
C THR A 29 41.75 -0.41 -8.94
N ILE A 30 41.81 -1.65 -9.43
CA ILE A 30 40.65 -2.47 -9.71
C ILE A 30 39.98 -2.90 -8.42
N SER A 31 40.73 -3.36 -7.40
CA SER A 31 40.18 -3.81 -6.14
C SER A 31 39.51 -2.67 -5.35
N ASP A 32 40.07 -1.47 -5.34
CA ASP A 32 39.53 -0.30 -4.67
C ASP A 32 38.22 0.16 -5.34
N TYR A 33 38.22 0.12 -6.68
CA TYR A 33 37.00 0.46 -7.43
C TYR A 33 35.91 -0.59 -7.25
N LEU A 34 36.20 -1.88 -7.44
CA LEU A 34 35.20 -2.96 -7.31
C LEU A 34 34.72 -3.17 -5.86
N ARG A 35 35.63 -2.93 -4.86
CA ARG A 35 35.24 -2.97 -3.46
C ARG A 35 34.20 -1.88 -3.13
N LYS A 36 34.42 -0.66 -3.63
CA LYS A 36 33.51 0.45 -3.48
C LYS A 36 32.15 0.15 -4.11
N PHE A 37 32.16 -0.45 -5.29
CA PHE A 37 30.93 -0.85 -5.99
C PHE A 37 30.22 -2.02 -5.29
N LYS A 38 30.94 -2.99 -4.74
CA LYS A 38 30.35 -4.10 -3.96
C LYS A 38 29.70 -3.59 -2.67
N THR A 39 30.31 -2.60 -2.03
CA THR A 39 29.75 -1.93 -0.87
C THR A 39 28.49 -1.14 -1.24
N ASP A 40 28.51 -0.43 -2.38
CA ASP A 40 27.34 0.31 -2.86
C ASP A 40 26.21 -0.63 -3.30
N ALA A 41 26.51 -1.77 -3.92
CA ALA A 41 25.53 -2.79 -4.29
C ALA A 41 24.89 -3.46 -3.06
N THR A 42 25.71 -3.85 -2.08
CA THR A 42 25.23 -4.41 -0.80
C THR A 42 24.39 -3.37 -0.06
N TYR A 43 24.80 -2.10 -0.06
CA TYR A 43 24.02 -1.00 0.51
C TYR A 43 22.67 -0.80 -0.20
N MET A 44 22.63 -0.94 -1.54
CA MET A 44 21.39 -0.84 -2.31
C MET A 44 20.44 -2.02 -2.03
N GLU A 45 20.99 -3.24 -1.87
CA GLU A 45 20.22 -4.41 -1.44
C GLU A 45 19.67 -4.21 -0.01
N GLU A 46 20.49 -3.77 0.95
CA GLU A 46 20.05 -3.46 2.32
C GLU A 46 19.01 -2.33 2.36
N VAL A 47 19.14 -1.31 1.51
CA VAL A 47 18.16 -0.22 1.38
C VAL A 47 16.86 -0.71 0.75
N GLU A 48 16.89 -1.71 -0.13
CA GLU A 48 15.68 -2.35 -0.67
C GLU A 48 15.01 -3.27 0.35
N GLU A 49 15.76 -4.03 1.13
CA GLU A 49 15.22 -4.84 2.23
C GLU A 49 14.54 -4.00 3.32
N ASN A 50 15.04 -2.78 3.57
CA ASN A 50 14.52 -1.87 4.61
C ASN A 50 13.44 -0.89 4.12
N LYS A 51 12.89 -1.06 2.91
CA LYS A 51 11.73 -0.28 2.48
C LYS A 51 10.46 -0.79 3.17
N PRO A 52 9.55 0.12 3.56
CA PRO A 52 8.28 -0.31 4.13
C PRO A 52 7.50 -1.16 3.14
N LYS A 53 7.02 -2.32 3.59
CA LYS A 53 6.14 -3.18 2.81
C LYS A 53 4.72 -2.62 2.85
N ILE A 54 4.30 -2.03 1.74
CA ILE A 54 3.00 -1.36 1.61
C ILE A 54 2.11 -2.22 0.72
N LEU A 55 1.04 -2.77 1.30
CA LEU A 55 0.08 -3.62 0.62
C LEU A 55 -1.18 -2.84 0.28
N LEU A 56 -1.50 -2.75 -1.02
CA LEU A 56 -2.85 -2.41 -1.46
C LEU A 56 -3.68 -3.68 -1.44
N TYR A 57 -4.91 -3.62 -0.93
CA TYR A 57 -5.80 -4.78 -0.92
C TYR A 57 -7.27 -4.35 -1.00
N ASP A 58 -8.08 -5.24 -1.51
CA ASP A 58 -9.53 -5.16 -1.56
C ASP A 58 -10.12 -6.55 -1.39
N LEU A 59 -11.35 -6.67 -0.89
CA LEU A 59 -12.00 -7.95 -0.68
C LEU A 59 -13.49 -7.89 -1.01
N GLU A 60 -13.99 -8.99 -1.59
CA GLU A 60 -15.39 -9.19 -1.89
C GLU A 60 -16.00 -10.20 -0.92
N THR A 61 -17.15 -9.85 -0.38
CA THR A 61 -17.86 -10.71 0.57
C THR A 61 -19.22 -11.11 0.05
N SER A 62 -19.66 -12.30 0.43
CA SER A 62 -21.00 -12.75 0.14
C SER A 62 -22.06 -11.89 0.84
N LEU A 63 -23.30 -12.02 0.37
CA LEU A 63 -24.47 -11.54 1.06
C LEU A 63 -24.80 -12.44 2.26
N ILE A 64 -25.54 -11.90 3.21
CA ILE A 64 -26.20 -12.71 4.27
C ILE A 64 -27.48 -13.31 3.70
N LYS A 65 -27.70 -14.61 3.88
CA LYS A 65 -28.98 -15.27 3.58
C LYS A 65 -29.81 -15.33 4.86
N SER A 66 -31.06 -14.87 4.82
CA SER A 66 -31.95 -14.86 5.99
C SER A 66 -33.41 -15.02 5.64
N TYR A 67 -34.18 -15.54 6.60
CA TYR A 67 -35.65 -15.51 6.56
C TYR A 67 -36.15 -14.18 7.07
N HIS A 68 -37.18 -13.61 6.42
CA HIS A 68 -37.88 -12.39 6.88
C HIS A 68 -39.34 -12.40 6.41
N TRP A 69 -40.17 -11.71 7.15
CA TRP A 69 -41.62 -11.69 6.91
C TRP A 69 -42.09 -10.71 5.85
N GLY A 70 -41.30 -9.70 5.54
CA GLY A 70 -41.64 -8.66 4.57
C GLY A 70 -40.43 -8.01 3.92
N LEU A 71 -40.66 -7.06 3.01
CA LEU A 71 -39.60 -6.37 2.27
C LEU A 71 -39.13 -5.05 2.93
N TRP A 72 -40.00 -4.44 3.75
CA TRP A 72 -39.76 -3.09 4.25
C TRP A 72 -39.55 -3.10 5.76
N GLN A 73 -38.63 -2.25 6.25
CA GLN A 73 -38.37 -1.98 7.67
C GLN A 73 -38.15 -3.26 8.52
N GLN A 74 -37.44 -4.25 7.97
CA GLN A 74 -37.22 -5.49 8.69
C GLN A 74 -36.00 -5.38 9.62
N ASN A 75 -36.21 -5.70 10.90
CA ASN A 75 -35.14 -6.04 11.84
C ASN A 75 -34.93 -7.56 11.81
N ILE A 76 -33.93 -8.02 11.14
CA ILE A 76 -33.62 -9.44 11.02
C ILE A 76 -32.92 -9.90 12.30
N SER A 77 -33.55 -10.82 13.03
CA SER A 77 -32.93 -11.43 14.20
C SER A 77 -31.80 -12.38 13.82
N ILE A 78 -30.82 -12.56 14.70
CA ILE A 78 -29.72 -13.50 14.48
C ILE A 78 -30.24 -14.92 14.20
N GLY A 79 -31.31 -15.33 14.88
CA GLY A 79 -31.94 -16.64 14.66
C GLY A 79 -32.61 -16.82 13.31
N ALA A 80 -32.81 -15.76 12.54
CA ALA A 80 -33.38 -15.82 11.19
C ALA A 80 -32.27 -15.91 10.10
N ILE A 81 -30.98 -15.83 10.47
CA ILE A 81 -29.88 -15.99 9.53
C ILE A 81 -29.76 -17.46 9.14
N ILE A 82 -29.85 -17.74 7.86
CA ILE A 82 -29.65 -19.06 7.25
C ILE A 82 -28.16 -19.31 7.03
N GLU A 83 -27.48 -18.28 6.49
CA GLU A 83 -26.07 -18.32 6.16
C GLU A 83 -25.48 -16.93 6.38
N ASP A 84 -24.45 -16.86 7.22
CA ASP A 84 -23.71 -15.62 7.44
C ASP A 84 -22.74 -15.34 6.28
N TRP A 85 -22.31 -14.10 6.16
CA TRP A 85 -21.36 -13.69 5.12
C TRP A 85 -20.00 -14.39 5.24
N TYR A 86 -19.35 -14.57 4.12
CA TYR A 86 -17.98 -15.09 4.00
C TYR A 86 -17.19 -14.29 2.96
N ILE A 87 -15.85 -14.41 2.96
CA ILE A 87 -14.99 -13.80 1.93
C ILE A 87 -15.03 -14.69 0.70
N ILE A 88 -15.49 -14.16 -0.43
CA ILE A 88 -15.51 -14.85 -1.72
C ILE A 88 -14.12 -14.81 -2.33
N CYS A 89 -13.54 -13.62 -2.42
CA CYS A 89 -12.20 -13.41 -2.96
C CYS A 89 -11.57 -12.14 -2.37
N TRP A 90 -10.28 -12.02 -2.60
CA TRP A 90 -9.53 -10.80 -2.37
C TRP A 90 -8.45 -10.64 -3.42
N SER A 91 -8.05 -9.40 -3.64
CA SER A 91 -6.90 -9.03 -4.47
C SER A 91 -5.98 -8.12 -3.69
N ALA A 92 -4.68 -8.22 -3.94
CA ALA A 92 -3.66 -7.41 -3.32
C ALA A 92 -2.47 -7.18 -4.24
N LYS A 93 -1.72 -6.12 -3.96
CA LYS A 93 -0.52 -5.75 -4.72
C LYS A 93 0.44 -5.00 -3.82
N TRP A 94 1.71 -5.33 -3.84
CA TRP A 94 2.72 -4.51 -3.19
C TRP A 94 2.90 -3.21 -3.96
N LEU A 95 2.86 -2.09 -3.26
CA LEU A 95 3.02 -0.77 -3.89
C LEU A 95 4.37 -0.67 -4.61
N GLY A 96 4.31 -0.35 -5.90
CA GLY A 96 5.48 -0.24 -6.77
C GLY A 96 5.87 -1.54 -7.47
N THR A 97 5.06 -2.58 -7.40
CA THR A 97 5.19 -3.79 -8.22
C THR A 97 4.04 -3.90 -9.20
N ASP A 98 4.21 -4.68 -10.27
CA ASP A 98 3.14 -4.96 -11.25
C ASP A 98 2.46 -6.31 -11.01
N THR A 99 2.92 -7.07 -10.00
CA THR A 99 2.40 -8.40 -9.72
C THR A 99 1.14 -8.32 -8.87
N MET A 100 0.01 -8.79 -9.42
CA MET A 100 -1.21 -9.01 -8.70
C MET A 100 -1.13 -10.32 -7.90
N ILE A 101 -1.56 -10.27 -6.65
CA ILE A 101 -1.66 -11.42 -5.75
C ILE A 101 -3.13 -11.53 -5.39
N ASN A 102 -3.73 -12.68 -5.61
CA ASN A 102 -5.15 -12.88 -5.34
C ASN A 102 -5.45 -14.30 -4.86
N SER A 103 -6.62 -14.48 -4.32
CA SER A 103 -7.18 -15.79 -3.98
C SER A 103 -8.70 -15.70 -3.91
N SER A 104 -9.37 -16.72 -4.44
CA SER A 104 -10.81 -16.87 -4.33
C SER A 104 -11.16 -18.25 -3.79
N VAL A 105 -12.39 -18.42 -3.32
CA VAL A 105 -12.92 -19.72 -2.91
C VAL A 105 -12.92 -20.76 -4.05
N HIS A 106 -12.86 -20.28 -5.30
CA HIS A 106 -12.77 -21.11 -6.49
C HIS A 106 -11.32 -21.50 -6.80
N THR A 107 -10.34 -20.62 -6.63
CA THR A 107 -8.96 -20.81 -7.06
C THR A 107 -7.96 -21.04 -5.92
N ALA A 108 -8.42 -21.15 -4.68
CA ALA A 108 -7.55 -21.38 -3.52
C ALA A 108 -6.64 -22.60 -3.71
N LYS A 109 -5.32 -22.39 -3.67
CA LYS A 109 -4.33 -23.42 -3.99
C LYS A 109 -4.38 -24.60 -3.01
N GLY A 110 -4.33 -25.81 -3.56
CA GLY A 110 -4.17 -27.05 -2.81
C GLY A 110 -5.46 -27.63 -2.23
N ILE A 111 -6.61 -27.00 -2.48
CA ILE A 111 -7.91 -27.50 -2.04
C ILE A 111 -8.78 -27.71 -3.27
N PRO A 112 -9.30 -28.93 -3.51
CA PRO A 112 -10.29 -29.14 -4.56
C PRO A 112 -11.52 -28.29 -4.28
N TYR A 113 -11.99 -27.57 -5.29
CA TYR A 113 -13.23 -26.82 -5.19
C TYR A 113 -14.41 -27.78 -5.01
N THR A 114 -15.15 -27.64 -3.93
CA THR A 114 -16.33 -28.45 -3.62
C THR A 114 -17.59 -27.59 -3.59
N ARG A 115 -17.53 -26.49 -2.87
CA ARG A 115 -18.58 -25.44 -2.79
C ARG A 115 -17.93 -24.10 -2.46
N THR A 116 -18.58 -23.03 -2.87
CA THR A 116 -18.08 -21.66 -2.69
C THR A 116 -17.60 -21.36 -1.27
N ARG A 117 -18.32 -21.79 -0.25
CA ARG A 117 -17.96 -21.51 1.15
C ARG A 117 -16.87 -22.41 1.72
N ASP A 118 -16.73 -23.63 1.25
CA ASP A 118 -15.88 -24.65 1.87
C ASP A 118 -14.38 -24.27 1.84
N ASN A 119 -13.98 -23.45 0.87
CA ASN A 119 -12.60 -23.02 0.69
C ASN A 119 -12.24 -21.68 1.39
N GLU A 120 -13.17 -21.04 2.10
CA GLU A 120 -12.93 -19.73 2.71
C GLU A 120 -11.71 -19.71 3.63
N PHE A 121 -11.49 -20.75 4.44
CA PHE A 121 -10.34 -20.79 5.33
C PHE A 121 -9.00 -20.62 4.60
N ALA A 122 -8.81 -21.27 3.45
CA ALA A 122 -7.58 -21.14 2.66
C ALA A 122 -7.41 -19.72 2.10
N VAL A 123 -8.50 -19.10 1.65
CA VAL A 123 -8.55 -17.71 1.18
C VAL A 123 -8.15 -16.74 2.29
N VAL A 124 -8.74 -16.90 3.47
CA VAL A 124 -8.47 -16.07 4.65
C VAL A 124 -7.04 -16.25 5.16
N GLN A 125 -6.54 -17.52 5.22
CA GLN A 125 -5.17 -17.79 5.64
C GLN A 125 -4.13 -17.19 4.70
N ALA A 126 -4.39 -17.21 3.39
CA ALA A 126 -3.50 -16.59 2.41
C ALA A 126 -3.45 -15.07 2.58
N LEU A 127 -4.60 -14.42 2.81
CA LEU A 127 -4.66 -12.99 3.10
C LEU A 127 -3.94 -12.65 4.42
N TRP A 128 -4.16 -13.45 5.48
CA TRP A 128 -3.52 -13.25 6.76
C TRP A 128 -1.99 -13.19 6.65
N LYS A 129 -1.39 -14.10 5.86
CA LYS A 129 0.07 -14.12 5.64
C LYS A 129 0.58 -12.83 5.01
N LEU A 130 -0.12 -12.27 4.03
CA LEU A 130 0.26 -11.00 3.39
C LEU A 130 0.11 -9.82 4.36
N VAL A 131 -0.94 -9.83 5.17
CA VAL A 131 -1.19 -8.78 6.17
C VAL A 131 -0.16 -8.83 7.28
N ASP A 132 0.25 -10.01 7.72
CA ASP A 132 1.30 -10.22 8.73
C ASP A 132 2.67 -9.72 8.26
N GLU A 133 2.91 -9.73 6.97
CA GLU A 133 4.14 -9.24 6.32
C GLU A 133 4.15 -7.73 6.08
N ALA A 134 2.97 -7.08 6.09
CA ALA A 134 2.82 -5.69 5.69
C ALA A 134 3.05 -4.70 6.84
N ASP A 135 3.83 -3.65 6.60
CA ASP A 135 3.95 -2.50 7.51
C ASP A 135 2.76 -1.54 7.38
N ILE A 136 2.22 -1.42 6.17
CA ILE A 136 1.14 -0.49 5.84
C ILE A 136 0.14 -1.17 4.91
N LEU A 137 -1.13 -1.05 5.26
CA LEU A 137 -2.25 -1.48 4.43
C LEU A 137 -2.93 -0.27 3.79
N ILE A 138 -3.28 -0.37 2.52
CA ILE A 138 -4.05 0.62 1.79
C ILE A 138 -5.31 -0.03 1.26
N ALA A 139 -6.49 0.48 1.65
CA ALA A 139 -7.77 0.04 1.14
C ALA A 139 -8.76 1.21 1.10
N TYR A 140 -9.63 1.24 0.09
CA TYR A 140 -10.61 2.31 -0.08
C TYR A 140 -11.82 2.08 0.83
N ASN A 141 -12.10 3.00 1.76
CA ASN A 141 -13.04 2.80 2.88
C ASN A 141 -12.60 1.66 3.83
N GLY A 142 -11.37 1.21 3.72
CA GLY A 142 -10.85 0.02 4.37
C GLY A 142 -10.86 0.09 5.90
N LYS A 143 -10.73 1.27 6.49
CA LYS A 143 -10.84 1.41 7.96
C LYS A 143 -12.21 1.02 8.50
N LYS A 144 -13.27 1.22 7.73
CA LYS A 144 -14.65 0.93 8.15
C LYS A 144 -15.12 -0.44 7.69
N PHE A 145 -14.69 -0.91 6.54
CA PHE A 145 -15.18 -2.12 5.89
C PHE A 145 -14.11 -3.23 5.89
N ASP A 146 -13.20 -3.22 4.94
CA ASP A 146 -12.28 -4.33 4.65
C ASP A 146 -11.51 -4.83 5.87
N ARG A 147 -10.87 -3.92 6.61
CA ARG A 147 -10.13 -4.28 7.82
C ARG A 147 -10.99 -5.00 8.85
N LYS A 148 -12.24 -4.53 9.04
CA LYS A 148 -13.13 -5.14 10.03
C LYS A 148 -13.64 -6.50 9.58
N LYS A 149 -13.95 -6.64 8.30
CA LYS A 149 -14.37 -7.90 7.69
C LYS A 149 -13.23 -8.93 7.79
N MET A 150 -12.03 -8.56 7.34
CA MET A 150 -10.83 -9.37 7.45
C MET A 150 -10.55 -9.82 8.88
N ASN A 151 -10.52 -8.90 9.85
CA ASN A 151 -10.26 -9.23 11.26
C ASN A 151 -11.34 -10.14 11.85
N ALA A 152 -12.61 -9.99 11.45
CA ALA A 152 -13.67 -10.88 11.90
C ALA A 152 -13.42 -12.33 11.45
N LYS A 153 -12.91 -12.52 10.23
CA LYS A 153 -12.56 -13.84 9.71
C LYS A 153 -11.29 -14.40 10.35
N PHE A 154 -10.31 -13.56 10.65
CA PHE A 154 -9.13 -13.99 11.44
C PHE A 154 -9.54 -14.51 12.81
N LEU A 155 -10.48 -13.81 13.48
CA LEU A 155 -11.03 -14.25 14.75
C LEU A 155 -11.84 -15.55 14.61
N GLU A 156 -12.71 -15.68 13.60
CA GLU A 156 -13.53 -16.87 13.33
C GLU A 156 -12.66 -18.10 13.15
N TYR A 157 -11.56 -17.97 12.40
CA TYR A 157 -10.63 -19.07 12.11
C TYR A 157 -9.48 -19.21 13.12
N GLN A 158 -9.54 -18.49 14.25
CA GLN A 158 -8.54 -18.55 15.32
C GLN A 158 -7.11 -18.28 14.84
N LEU A 159 -6.96 -17.48 13.82
CA LEU A 159 -5.65 -16.99 13.38
C LEU A 159 -5.13 -15.95 14.40
N PRO A 160 -3.83 -15.94 14.70
CA PRO A 160 -3.27 -14.95 15.61
C PRO A 160 -3.43 -13.53 15.05
N GLU A 161 -3.34 -12.52 15.93
CA GLU A 161 -3.26 -11.14 15.50
C GLU A 161 -2.03 -10.96 14.59
N PRO A 162 -2.18 -10.34 13.40
CA PRO A 162 -1.05 -10.06 12.53
C PRO A 162 -0.06 -9.08 13.16
N ALA A 163 1.17 -9.04 12.66
CA ALA A 163 2.16 -8.04 13.04
C ALA A 163 1.58 -6.62 12.95
N PRO A 164 2.05 -5.68 13.79
CA PRO A 164 1.48 -4.32 13.82
C PRO A 164 1.64 -3.59 12.49
N TYR A 165 0.56 -3.15 11.90
CA TYR A 165 0.52 -2.39 10.66
C TYR A 165 -0.21 -1.05 10.83
N LYS A 166 0.01 -0.12 9.90
CA LYS A 166 -0.76 1.12 9.78
C LYS A 166 -1.75 1.01 8.61
N VAL A 167 -2.86 1.75 8.70
CA VAL A 167 -3.87 1.76 7.64
C VAL A 167 -4.00 3.15 7.04
N ILE A 168 -3.82 3.24 5.73
CA ILE A 168 -4.13 4.42 4.92
C ILE A 168 -5.45 4.17 4.20
N ASP A 169 -6.36 5.12 4.27
CA ASP A 169 -7.67 5.06 3.63
C ASP A 169 -7.83 6.25 2.68
N PRO A 170 -7.67 6.05 1.36
CA PRO A 170 -7.74 7.13 0.38
C PRO A 170 -9.08 7.85 0.36
N MET A 171 -10.20 7.17 0.69
CA MET A 171 -11.50 7.84 0.80
C MET A 171 -11.49 8.89 1.92
N LEU A 172 -10.84 8.62 3.05
CA LEU A 172 -10.75 9.58 4.15
C LEU A 172 -9.84 10.76 3.79
N ILE A 173 -8.79 10.53 2.99
CA ILE A 173 -7.97 11.61 2.44
C ILE A 173 -8.83 12.51 1.55
N CYS A 174 -9.63 11.93 0.65
CA CYS A 174 -10.53 12.68 -0.21
C CYS A 174 -11.54 13.49 0.60
N LYS A 175 -12.26 12.86 1.52
CA LYS A 175 -13.26 13.52 2.37
C LYS A 175 -12.68 14.66 3.23
N GLY A 176 -11.44 14.52 3.67
CA GLY A 176 -10.79 15.51 4.54
C GLY A 176 -10.20 16.70 3.82
N ASN A 177 -9.98 16.63 2.51
CA ASN A 177 -9.27 17.67 1.76
C ASN A 177 -10.05 18.26 0.58
N PHE A 178 -11.09 17.58 0.07
CA PHE A 178 -11.78 18.00 -1.15
C PHE A 178 -13.30 17.98 -0.97
N ALA A 179 -13.97 18.96 -1.57
CA ALA A 179 -15.43 19.00 -1.68
C ALA A 179 -15.89 18.31 -2.97
N LEU A 180 -15.69 16.99 -3.06
CA LEU A 180 -16.10 16.22 -4.22
C LEU A 180 -17.61 15.92 -4.18
N THR A 181 -18.26 15.89 -5.36
CA THR A 181 -19.68 15.50 -5.48
C THR A 181 -19.92 14.09 -4.97
N SER A 182 -18.97 13.18 -5.15
CA SER A 182 -19.01 11.83 -4.63
C SER A 182 -17.61 11.38 -4.19
N ASN A 183 -17.56 10.61 -3.10
CA ASN A 183 -16.34 9.96 -2.64
C ASN A 183 -16.34 8.45 -2.95
N LYS A 184 -17.15 7.98 -3.90
CA LYS A 184 -17.03 6.61 -4.42
C LYS A 184 -15.74 6.47 -5.22
N MET A 185 -15.07 5.33 -5.12
CA MET A 185 -13.77 5.10 -5.77
C MET A 185 -13.84 5.33 -7.28
N ASP A 186 -14.89 4.82 -7.94
CA ASP A 186 -15.12 5.04 -9.37
C ASP A 186 -15.20 6.53 -9.72
N PHE A 187 -15.94 7.34 -8.95
CA PHE A 187 -16.06 8.78 -9.19
C PHE A 187 -14.70 9.48 -9.03
N VAL A 188 -13.99 9.17 -7.94
CA VAL A 188 -12.68 9.79 -7.66
C VAL A 188 -11.65 9.37 -8.71
N SER A 189 -11.66 8.10 -9.14
CA SER A 189 -10.78 7.61 -10.20
C SER A 189 -10.94 8.40 -11.49
N LYS A 190 -12.17 8.60 -11.97
CA LYS A 190 -12.48 9.41 -13.16
C LYS A 190 -12.09 10.88 -12.97
N TYR A 191 -12.19 11.39 -11.75
CA TYR A 191 -11.85 12.77 -11.43
C TYR A 191 -10.34 13.05 -11.47
N VAL A 192 -9.51 12.06 -11.07
CA VAL A 192 -8.04 12.22 -11.04
C VAL A 192 -7.34 11.72 -12.32
N SER A 193 -8.04 10.96 -13.14
CA SER A 193 -7.56 10.42 -14.41
C SER A 193 -8.22 11.17 -15.58
N SER A 194 -7.43 11.64 -16.53
CA SER A 194 -7.95 12.24 -17.77
C SER A 194 -8.52 11.20 -18.74
N ASN A 195 -8.39 9.92 -18.47
CA ASN A 195 -8.91 8.81 -19.26
C ASN A 195 -10.22 8.32 -18.67
N GLU A 196 -11.20 8.01 -19.54
CA GLU A 196 -12.54 7.54 -19.15
C GLU A 196 -12.56 6.09 -18.62
N GLU A 197 -11.43 5.44 -18.45
CA GLU A 197 -11.34 4.10 -17.88
C GLU A 197 -11.74 4.13 -16.40
N GLY A 198 -13.02 3.94 -16.17
CA GLY A 198 -13.62 3.78 -14.85
C GLY A 198 -13.58 2.32 -14.40
N LYS A 199 -13.98 2.12 -13.17
CA LYS A 199 -14.23 0.81 -12.57
C LYS A 199 -15.20 -0.01 -13.43
N LEU A 200 -14.99 -1.32 -13.52
CA LEU A 200 -15.95 -2.27 -14.11
C LEU A 200 -17.31 -2.13 -13.43
N SER A 201 -18.37 -2.18 -14.20
CA SER A 201 -19.74 -2.11 -13.65
C SER A 201 -20.17 -3.51 -13.24
N THR A 202 -20.57 -3.68 -11.99
CA THR A 202 -21.14 -4.93 -11.48
C THR A 202 -22.58 -4.70 -11.02
N ASN A 203 -23.35 -5.79 -10.91
CA ASN A 203 -24.71 -5.79 -10.39
C ASN A 203 -24.88 -6.87 -9.32
N LEU A 204 -25.99 -6.83 -8.58
CA LEU A 204 -26.28 -7.78 -7.51
C LEU A 204 -26.33 -9.23 -8.00
N GLN A 205 -26.67 -9.46 -9.28
CA GLN A 205 -26.79 -10.83 -9.84
C GLN A 205 -25.43 -11.55 -9.81
N LEU A 206 -24.32 -10.86 -10.07
CA LEU A 206 -22.98 -11.42 -9.99
C LEU A 206 -22.70 -12.06 -8.61
N TRP A 207 -23.10 -11.37 -7.51
CA TRP A 207 -22.96 -11.94 -6.16
C TRP A 207 -23.86 -13.15 -5.94
N ILE A 208 -25.09 -13.12 -6.47
CA ILE A 208 -26.04 -14.24 -6.35
C ILE A 208 -25.51 -15.45 -7.08
N ASP A 209 -25.01 -15.28 -8.30
CA ASP A 209 -24.48 -16.38 -9.13
C ASP A 209 -23.20 -16.96 -8.51
N ALA A 210 -22.27 -16.12 -8.06
CA ALA A 210 -21.07 -16.55 -7.34
C ALA A 210 -21.40 -17.35 -6.06
N MET A 211 -22.44 -16.94 -5.31
CA MET A 211 -22.91 -17.64 -4.11
C MET A 211 -23.66 -18.95 -4.43
N ASN A 212 -24.05 -19.17 -5.67
CA ASN A 212 -24.68 -20.40 -6.17
C ASN A 212 -23.71 -21.32 -6.92
N ASP A 213 -22.40 -21.14 -6.67
CA ASP A 213 -21.33 -21.98 -7.23
C ASP A 213 -21.14 -21.84 -8.75
N ASP A 214 -21.57 -20.71 -9.35
CA ASP A 214 -21.27 -20.39 -10.74
C ASP A 214 -19.81 -19.99 -10.87
N THR A 215 -19.02 -20.83 -11.54
CA THR A 215 -17.57 -20.65 -11.69
C THR A 215 -17.23 -19.46 -12.57
N ASP A 216 -18.01 -19.16 -13.58
CA ASP A 216 -17.80 -18.00 -14.47
C ASP A 216 -18.04 -16.69 -13.68
N ALA A 217 -19.08 -16.67 -12.83
CA ALA A 217 -19.34 -15.55 -11.95
C ALA A 217 -18.23 -15.35 -10.88
N LEU A 218 -17.64 -16.42 -10.36
CA LEU A 218 -16.51 -16.36 -9.43
C LEU A 218 -15.25 -15.80 -10.10
N ASP A 219 -14.99 -16.18 -11.34
CA ASP A 219 -13.86 -15.67 -12.11
C ASP A 219 -14.07 -14.19 -12.50
N GLU A 220 -15.29 -13.80 -12.89
CA GLU A 220 -15.65 -12.39 -13.15
C GLU A 220 -15.47 -11.53 -11.88
N MET A 221 -15.91 -12.03 -10.71
CA MET A 221 -15.75 -11.34 -9.45
C MET A 221 -14.27 -11.17 -9.06
N GLN A 222 -13.44 -12.18 -9.32
CA GLN A 222 -11.99 -12.06 -9.09
C GLN A 222 -11.36 -11.01 -10.02
N ALA A 223 -11.71 -11.02 -11.31
CA ALA A 223 -11.23 -10.03 -12.27
C ALA A 223 -11.66 -8.60 -11.88
N TYR A 224 -12.88 -8.45 -11.37
CA TYR A 224 -13.40 -7.20 -10.84
C TYR A 224 -12.58 -6.71 -9.62
N CYS A 225 -12.30 -7.59 -8.67
CA CYS A 225 -11.48 -7.29 -7.49
C CYS A 225 -10.04 -6.92 -7.87
N ASP A 226 -9.45 -7.59 -8.86
CA ASP A 226 -8.12 -7.28 -9.39
C ASP A 226 -8.06 -5.85 -10.00
N GLU A 227 -9.07 -5.47 -10.78
CA GLU A 227 -9.12 -4.12 -11.37
C GLU A 227 -9.32 -3.05 -10.29
N ASP A 228 -10.07 -3.33 -9.23
CA ASP A 228 -10.23 -2.41 -8.10
C ASP A 228 -8.88 -2.06 -7.44
N ILE A 229 -7.92 -2.98 -7.40
CA ILE A 229 -6.56 -2.70 -6.92
C ILE A 229 -5.82 -1.71 -7.82
N ASN A 230 -5.94 -1.83 -9.15
CA ASN A 230 -5.33 -0.90 -10.09
C ASN A 230 -5.93 0.51 -9.95
N VAL A 231 -7.26 0.57 -9.79
CA VAL A 231 -7.97 1.83 -9.53
C VAL A 231 -7.56 2.43 -8.19
N LEU A 232 -7.47 1.62 -7.14
CA LEU A 232 -7.03 2.02 -5.81
C LEU A 232 -5.62 2.62 -5.82
N GLU A 233 -4.67 1.99 -6.53
CA GLU A 233 -3.30 2.49 -6.64
C GLU A 233 -3.27 3.87 -7.32
N ARG A 234 -3.96 4.03 -8.46
CA ARG A 234 -4.05 5.32 -9.17
C ARG A 234 -4.59 6.42 -8.26
N VAL A 235 -5.70 6.15 -7.59
CA VAL A 235 -6.33 7.11 -6.67
C VAL A 235 -5.39 7.43 -5.52
N TYR A 236 -4.80 6.43 -4.87
CA TYR A 236 -3.87 6.65 -3.77
C TYR A 236 -2.67 7.50 -4.19
N LEU A 237 -2.03 7.19 -5.30
CA LEU A 237 -0.88 7.95 -5.80
C LEU A 237 -1.24 9.41 -6.10
N ALA A 238 -2.44 9.66 -6.61
CA ALA A 238 -2.94 11.02 -6.88
C ALA A 238 -3.20 11.83 -5.61
N VAL A 239 -3.71 11.19 -4.53
CA VAL A 239 -4.13 11.92 -3.33
C VAL A 239 -3.16 11.85 -2.15
N ARG A 240 -2.17 10.93 -2.15
CA ARG A 240 -1.29 10.66 -1.00
C ARG A 240 -0.56 11.88 -0.45
N HIS A 241 -0.22 12.84 -1.29
CA HIS A 241 0.49 14.05 -0.86
C HIS A 241 -0.39 15.03 -0.07
N TRP A 242 -1.72 14.86 -0.11
CA TRP A 242 -2.68 15.59 0.72
C TRP A 242 -2.89 14.96 2.10
N ASP A 243 -2.44 13.72 2.31
CA ASP A 243 -2.60 13.06 3.60
C ASP A 243 -1.69 13.68 4.67
N LYS A 244 -2.29 14.42 5.59
CA LYS A 244 -1.60 15.03 6.74
C LYS A 244 -1.31 14.04 7.86
N ASN A 245 -1.99 12.89 7.86
CA ASN A 245 -1.91 11.86 8.88
C ASN A 245 -1.19 10.59 8.38
N ALA A 246 -0.54 10.67 7.22
CA ALA A 246 0.23 9.56 6.67
C ALA A 246 1.26 9.03 7.68
N PRO A 247 1.43 7.72 7.80
CA PRO A 247 2.56 7.14 8.52
C PRO A 247 3.88 7.70 7.99
N ASN A 248 4.86 7.86 8.88
CA ASN A 248 6.16 8.37 8.47
C ASN A 248 7.01 7.23 7.90
N LEU A 249 7.05 7.10 6.58
CA LEU A 249 7.83 6.06 5.88
C LEU A 249 9.33 6.16 6.15
N ALA A 250 9.84 7.36 6.49
CA ALA A 250 11.27 7.53 6.79
C ALA A 250 11.73 6.74 8.04
N LEU A 251 10.78 6.28 8.87
CA LEU A 251 11.11 5.44 10.04
C LEU A 251 11.51 4.01 9.69
N HIS A 252 11.22 3.56 8.47
CA HIS A 252 11.55 2.22 7.99
C HIS A 252 12.92 2.14 7.30
N TYR A 253 13.66 3.26 7.22
CA TYR A 253 15.00 3.31 6.62
C TYR A 253 16.06 3.45 7.72
N ASP A 254 17.08 2.63 7.69
CA ASP A 254 18.19 2.60 8.67
C ASP A 254 19.31 3.60 8.32
N ASP A 255 19.00 4.65 7.56
CA ASP A 255 19.96 5.69 7.23
C ASP A 255 19.59 7.05 7.88
N ASP A 256 20.59 7.94 7.99
CA ASP A 256 20.43 9.30 8.53
C ASP A 256 19.94 10.32 7.49
N LYS A 257 19.54 9.89 6.30
CA LYS A 257 19.08 10.80 5.24
C LYS A 257 17.74 11.44 5.60
N VAL A 258 17.61 12.70 5.24
CA VAL A 258 16.33 13.40 5.34
C VAL A 258 15.41 12.89 4.22
N ARG A 259 14.33 12.21 4.57
CA ARG A 259 13.40 11.58 3.63
C ARG A 259 12.00 12.14 3.71
N CYS A 260 11.30 12.07 2.60
CA CYS A 260 9.87 12.35 2.55
C CYS A 260 9.10 11.33 3.40
N ASN A 261 8.30 11.80 4.35
CA ASN A 261 7.51 10.93 5.21
C ASN A 261 6.38 10.16 4.49
N SER A 262 6.07 10.53 3.24
CA SER A 262 4.95 9.94 2.48
C SER A 262 5.37 8.96 1.39
N CYS A 263 6.61 9.05 0.88
CA CYS A 263 7.08 8.18 -0.19
C CYS A 263 8.54 7.72 -0.02
N GLY A 264 9.21 8.07 1.09
CA GLY A 264 10.58 7.65 1.38
C GLY A 264 11.69 8.33 0.54
N SER A 265 11.34 9.13 -0.48
CA SER A 265 12.33 9.80 -1.34
C SER A 265 13.19 10.80 -0.56
N ASP A 266 14.47 10.86 -0.84
CA ASP A 266 15.43 11.84 -0.32
C ASP A 266 15.55 13.09 -1.24
N HIS A 267 14.89 13.08 -2.39
CA HIS A 267 14.84 14.25 -3.28
C HIS A 267 13.90 15.32 -2.73
N LEU A 268 14.42 16.19 -1.88
CA LEU A 268 13.69 17.27 -1.21
C LEU A 268 14.17 18.64 -1.66
N VAL A 269 13.26 19.45 -2.20
CA VAL A 269 13.54 20.80 -2.71
C VAL A 269 13.07 21.84 -1.71
N PRO A 270 13.96 22.70 -1.17
CA PRO A 270 13.58 23.81 -0.30
C PRO A 270 12.60 24.77 -1.00
N ILE A 271 11.62 25.28 -0.28
CA ILE A 271 10.72 26.33 -0.76
C ILE A 271 11.21 27.66 -0.16
N PRO A 272 11.88 28.52 -0.95
CA PRO A 272 12.41 29.78 -0.44
C PRO A 272 11.30 30.75 -0.03
N ASN A 273 11.60 31.64 0.91
CA ASN A 273 10.74 32.73 1.37
C ASN A 273 9.37 32.28 1.92
N ARG A 274 9.22 31.00 2.27
CA ARG A 274 8.02 30.44 2.92
C ARG A 274 8.40 29.60 4.13
N SER A 275 7.52 29.56 5.11
CA SER A 275 7.70 28.80 6.34
C SER A 275 6.38 28.21 6.80
N PHE A 276 6.46 27.12 7.57
CA PHE A 276 5.35 26.61 8.35
C PHE A 276 5.45 27.18 9.76
N ASN A 277 4.37 27.78 10.25
CA ASN A 277 4.33 28.40 11.56
C ASN A 277 3.31 27.67 12.46
N THR A 278 3.67 27.49 13.71
CA THR A 278 2.74 27.23 14.82
C THR A 278 2.62 28.53 15.62
N ASN A 279 1.84 28.52 16.69
CA ASN A 279 1.66 29.72 17.52
C ASN A 279 3.00 30.27 18.06
N LEU A 280 3.99 29.40 18.32
CA LEU A 280 5.27 29.79 18.95
C LEU A 280 6.51 29.34 18.17
N SER A 281 6.36 28.78 16.99
CA SER A 281 7.50 28.19 16.28
C SER A 281 7.42 28.41 14.78
N LYS A 282 8.58 28.54 14.15
CA LYS A 282 8.75 28.71 12.71
C LYS A 282 9.68 27.65 12.17
N PHE A 283 9.31 27.03 11.05
CA PHE A 283 10.05 25.93 10.45
C PHE A 283 10.25 26.17 8.96
N ASN A 284 11.38 25.74 8.44
CA ASN A 284 11.58 25.68 7.00
C ASN A 284 10.66 24.63 6.38
N ILE A 285 10.28 24.83 5.13
CA ILE A 285 9.47 23.89 4.36
C ILE A 285 10.20 23.43 3.12
N VAL A 286 9.93 22.18 2.75
CA VAL A 286 10.47 21.54 1.55
C VAL A 286 9.35 20.89 0.76
N ARG A 287 9.54 20.75 -0.54
CA ARG A 287 8.67 19.97 -1.43
C ARG A 287 9.40 18.69 -1.81
N CYS A 288 8.74 17.56 -1.71
CA CYS A 288 9.26 16.31 -2.25
C CYS A 288 9.24 16.34 -3.78
N GLY A 289 10.39 16.12 -4.43
CA GLY A 289 10.48 16.07 -5.89
C GLY A 289 9.77 14.87 -6.51
N ASN A 290 9.56 13.79 -5.73
CA ASN A 290 8.87 12.60 -6.21
C ASN A 290 7.34 12.70 -6.06
N CYS A 291 6.80 12.81 -4.84
CA CYS A 291 5.36 12.78 -4.60
C CYS A 291 4.71 14.16 -4.44
N GLN A 292 5.46 15.24 -4.58
CA GLN A 292 5.03 16.65 -4.47
C GLN A 292 4.51 17.08 -3.09
N LYS A 293 4.61 16.22 -2.06
CA LYS A 293 4.19 16.58 -0.70
C LYS A 293 5.02 17.73 -0.14
N ILE A 294 4.35 18.67 0.54
CA ILE A 294 5.00 19.73 1.29
C ILE A 294 5.23 19.26 2.72
N LEU A 295 6.46 19.40 3.19
CA LEU A 295 6.92 18.95 4.49
C LEU A 295 7.58 20.12 5.23
N ARG A 296 7.54 20.11 6.56
CA ARG A 296 8.33 21.02 7.38
C ARG A 296 9.51 20.31 8.01
N THR A 297 10.60 21.04 8.24
CA THR A 297 11.71 20.54 9.04
C THR A 297 11.33 20.41 10.52
N ARG A 298 12.10 19.65 11.29
CA ARG A 298 11.88 19.54 12.75
C ARG A 298 12.48 20.71 13.54
N THR A 299 13.54 21.35 13.00
CA THR A 299 14.27 22.42 13.68
C THR A 299 13.51 23.73 13.60
N ASN A 300 13.23 24.32 14.76
CA ASN A 300 12.68 25.67 14.86
C ASN A 300 13.73 26.68 14.42
N THR A 301 13.36 27.59 13.52
CA THR A 301 14.26 28.61 12.96
C THR A 301 14.29 29.93 13.73
N LEU A 302 13.43 30.06 14.76
CA LEU A 302 13.44 31.30 15.61
C LEU A 302 14.63 31.30 16.55
N SER A 303 15.27 32.45 16.69
CA SER A 303 16.29 32.69 17.72
C SER A 303 15.70 32.59 19.12
N LYS A 304 16.57 32.47 20.13
CA LYS A 304 16.16 32.38 21.54
C LYS A 304 15.43 33.64 21.96
N GLU A 305 15.95 34.81 21.56
CA GLU A 305 15.41 36.15 21.85
C GLU A 305 14.03 36.31 21.20
N LYS A 306 13.90 35.88 19.92
CA LYS A 306 12.61 35.96 19.23
C LYS A 306 11.56 35.09 19.90
N LYS A 307 11.91 33.89 20.38
CA LYS A 307 10.97 33.02 21.12
C LYS A 307 10.46 33.68 22.40
N GLN A 308 11.33 34.38 23.12
CA GLN A 308 10.98 35.08 24.35
C GLN A 308 10.09 36.30 24.11
N SER A 309 10.13 36.91 22.92
CA SER A 309 9.30 38.08 22.57
C SER A 309 7.88 37.72 22.11
N LEU A 310 7.55 36.41 21.99
CA LEU A 310 6.24 35.98 21.54
C LEU A 310 5.26 35.90 22.72
N LEU A 311 4.08 36.44 22.51
CA LEU A 311 2.96 36.31 23.46
C LEU A 311 1.95 35.29 22.94
N MET A 312 1.24 34.67 23.86
CA MET A 312 0.12 33.77 23.57
C MET A 312 -1.21 34.44 23.97
N ASN A 313 -2.29 33.99 23.35
CA ASN A 313 -3.64 34.32 23.82
C ASN A 313 -3.82 33.76 25.23
N ALA A 314 -4.42 34.56 26.07
CA ALA A 314 -4.75 34.21 27.46
C ALA A 314 -5.94 33.20 27.49
#